data_39afb0993a5721bff28d68913f07e580
#
_entry.id   39afb0993a5721bff28d68913f07e580
#
_cell.length_a   1.000
_cell.length_b   1.000
_cell.length_c   1.000
_cell.angle_alpha   90.00
_cell.angle_beta   90.00
_cell.angle_gamma   90.00
#
_symmetry.space_group_name_H-M   'P 1'
#
loop_
_entity.id
_entity.type
_entity.pdbx_description
1 polymer ?
#
loop_
_entity_poly.entity_id
_entity_poly.type
_entity_poly.pdbx_seq_one_letter_code
_entity_poly.pdbx_strand_id
1 'polypeptide(L)'
;MAAKVKGLTLEIDGNTVGLEKGLTKLNKPINAIKNELKDVTRLLKLDPGNTELLAQKQQLLSKQIAESKDKLVALQQAKQQADADMKSGTKVNQEEYRKLCREIEATKQNIDSLTDAYNKSNTAAQKLAAVGDKMQKVGNGISAVGK
;
A
#
# COMPACT_ATOMS: atom_id res chain seq x y z
N MET A 1 12.23 -5.01 -20.31
CA MET A 1 12.23 -5.22 -19.46
C MET A 1 11.25 -5.08 -18.46
N ALA A 2 10.78 -6.07 -18.17
CA ALA A 2 9.74 -6.07 -17.26
C ALA A 2 10.08 -5.45 -15.97
N ALA A 3 11.31 -5.32 -15.79
CA ALA A 3 11.77 -4.77 -14.58
C ALA A 3 11.22 -3.41 -14.30
N LYS A 4 10.51 -2.87 -15.26
CA LYS A 4 10.05 -1.56 -15.04
C LYS A 4 8.73 -1.44 -14.43
N VAL A 5 8.27 -2.39 -13.69
CA VAL A 5 7.03 -2.23 -12.96
C VAL A 5 7.13 -0.94 -12.17
N LYS A 6 6.23 0.01 -12.44
CA LYS A 6 6.21 1.32 -11.79
C LYS A 6 7.49 2.14 -11.98
N GLY A 7 8.37 1.71 -12.89
CA GLY A 7 9.56 2.49 -13.21
C GLY A 7 10.62 2.58 -12.14
N LEU A 8 10.58 1.69 -11.16
CA LEU A 8 11.58 1.72 -10.09
C LEU A 8 12.78 0.87 -10.46
N THR A 9 13.94 1.49 -10.51
CA THR A 9 15.21 0.80 -10.68
C THR A 9 16.23 1.41 -9.73
N LEU A 10 17.14 0.59 -9.25
CA LEU A 10 18.21 1.06 -8.40
C LEU A 10 19.32 1.62 -9.26
N GLU A 11 19.79 2.81 -8.91
CA GLU A 11 20.87 3.44 -9.66
C GLU A 11 22.18 2.75 -9.39
N ILE A 12 23.03 2.78 -10.43
CA ILE A 12 24.39 2.26 -10.36
C ILE A 12 25.32 3.45 -10.24
N ASP A 13 26.55 3.23 -9.83
CA ASP A 13 27.60 4.25 -9.76
C ASP A 13 27.37 5.34 -8.73
N GLY A 14 26.70 5.02 -7.65
CA GLY A 14 26.61 5.92 -6.54
C GLY A 14 25.57 7.01 -6.66
N ASN A 15 24.78 7.00 -7.70
CA ASN A 15 23.70 7.97 -7.86
C ASN A 15 22.45 7.49 -7.13
N THR A 16 21.97 8.26 -6.15
CA THR A 16 20.82 7.86 -5.33
C THR A 16 19.50 8.43 -5.81
N VAL A 17 19.52 9.27 -6.83
CA VAL A 17 18.30 9.97 -7.28
C VAL A 17 17.24 9.01 -7.81
N GLY A 18 17.70 7.94 -8.47
CA GLY A 18 16.77 6.98 -9.08
C GLY A 18 15.84 6.33 -8.09
N LEU A 19 16.38 5.88 -6.94
CA LEU A 19 15.57 5.25 -5.91
C LEU A 19 14.57 6.26 -5.32
N GLU A 20 15.02 7.44 -4.98
CA GLU A 20 14.15 8.46 -4.41
C GLU A 20 13.04 8.86 -5.36
N LYS A 21 13.36 9.03 -6.63
CA LYS A 21 12.35 9.35 -7.63
C LYS A 21 11.32 8.24 -7.77
N GLY A 22 11.78 7.00 -7.81
CA GLY A 22 10.91 5.85 -7.91
C GLY A 22 9.99 5.74 -6.71
N LEU A 23 10.54 5.95 -5.51
CA LEU A 23 9.76 5.90 -4.28
C LEU A 23 8.71 7.01 -4.25
N THR A 24 9.07 8.20 -4.68
CA THR A 24 8.12 9.32 -4.75
C THR A 24 6.94 8.97 -5.65
N LYS A 25 7.22 8.38 -6.80
CA LYS A 25 6.16 7.96 -7.73
C LYS A 25 5.27 6.89 -7.13
N LEU A 26 5.87 5.89 -6.50
CA LEU A 26 5.12 4.81 -5.89
C LEU A 26 4.28 5.26 -4.71
N ASN A 27 4.79 6.22 -3.96
CA ASN A 27 4.10 6.72 -2.77
C ASN A 27 2.99 7.71 -3.08
N LYS A 28 3.01 8.31 -4.26
CA LYS A 28 2.02 9.32 -4.61
C LYS A 28 0.57 8.83 -4.49
N PRO A 29 0.17 7.73 -5.15
CA PRO A 29 -1.19 7.23 -4.98
C PRO A 29 -1.46 6.74 -3.57
N ILE A 30 -0.47 6.18 -2.90
CA ILE A 30 -0.63 5.71 -1.52
C ILE A 30 -0.91 6.90 -0.60
N ASN A 31 -0.18 7.99 -0.77
CA ASN A 31 -0.36 9.18 0.06
C ASN A 31 -1.72 9.84 -0.18
N ALA A 32 -2.18 9.84 -1.43
CA ALA A 32 -3.51 10.37 -1.74
C ALA A 32 -4.59 9.58 -1.00
N ILE A 33 -4.49 8.26 -1.01
CA ILE A 33 -5.43 7.39 -0.30
C ILE A 33 -5.33 7.60 1.21
N LYS A 34 -4.11 7.74 1.74
CA LYS A 34 -3.89 8.00 3.15
C LYS A 34 -4.59 9.27 3.61
N ASN A 35 -4.51 10.31 2.80
CA ASN A 35 -5.15 11.58 3.13
C ASN A 35 -6.66 11.47 3.16
N GLU A 36 -7.25 10.77 2.20
CA GLU A 36 -8.68 10.52 2.20
C GLU A 36 -9.09 9.69 3.41
N LEU A 37 -8.31 8.67 3.74
CA LEU A 37 -8.57 7.82 4.89
C LEU A 37 -8.56 8.62 6.19
N LYS A 38 -7.65 9.58 6.29
CA LYS A 38 -7.58 10.46 7.43
C LYS A 38 -8.88 11.25 7.61
N ASP A 39 -9.40 11.78 6.51
CA ASP A 39 -10.65 12.54 6.55
C ASP A 39 -11.82 11.66 6.95
N VAL A 40 -11.92 10.49 6.34
CA VAL A 40 -13.00 9.54 6.64
C VAL A 40 -12.93 9.10 8.10
N THR A 41 -11.73 8.79 8.59
CA THR A 41 -11.54 8.37 9.97
C THR A 41 -11.94 9.47 10.95
N ARG A 42 -11.60 10.70 10.63
CA ARG A 42 -11.97 11.86 11.46
C ARG A 42 -13.50 12.01 11.53
N LEU A 43 -14.15 11.88 10.37
CA LEU A 43 -15.61 12.01 10.33
C LEU A 43 -16.30 10.85 11.03
N LEU A 44 -15.73 9.66 10.96
CA LEU A 44 -16.27 8.50 11.67
C LEU A 44 -16.19 8.64 13.20
N LYS A 45 -15.21 9.38 13.70
CA LYS A 45 -15.15 9.66 15.15
C LYS A 45 -16.32 10.50 15.59
N LEU A 46 -16.82 11.35 14.70
CA LEU A 46 -17.98 12.21 15.00
C LEU A 46 -19.29 11.46 14.78
N ASP A 47 -19.30 10.49 13.89
CA ASP A 47 -20.51 9.75 13.52
C ASP A 47 -20.16 8.28 13.30
N PRO A 48 -19.92 7.51 14.37
CA PRO A 48 -19.41 6.14 14.23
C PRO A 48 -20.36 5.18 13.53
N GLY A 49 -21.64 5.48 13.50
CA GLY A 49 -22.63 4.61 12.85
C GLY A 49 -22.88 4.95 11.40
N ASN A 50 -22.14 5.88 10.83
CA ASN A 50 -22.36 6.28 9.45
C ASN A 50 -21.92 5.19 8.50
N THR A 51 -22.89 4.51 7.87
CA THR A 51 -22.63 3.35 7.03
C THR A 51 -21.90 3.72 5.76
N GLU A 52 -22.15 4.92 5.23
CA GLU A 52 -21.47 5.37 4.03
C GLU A 52 -19.98 5.64 4.29
N LEU A 53 -19.68 6.25 5.43
CA LEU A 53 -18.30 6.48 5.80
C LEU A 53 -17.56 5.18 6.08
N LEU A 54 -18.25 4.20 6.68
CA LEU A 54 -17.65 2.88 6.89
C LEU A 54 -17.33 2.21 5.56
N ALA A 55 -18.23 2.31 4.59
CA ALA A 55 -17.98 1.77 3.26
C ALA A 55 -16.79 2.44 2.59
N GLN A 56 -16.71 3.77 2.69
CA GLN A 56 -15.58 4.51 2.14
C GLN A 56 -14.27 4.09 2.79
N LYS A 57 -14.29 3.94 4.11
CA LYS A 57 -13.09 3.51 4.83
C LYS A 57 -12.59 2.16 4.35
N GLN A 58 -13.50 1.21 4.19
CA GLN A 58 -13.11 -0.12 3.73
C GLN A 58 -12.59 -0.11 2.30
N GLN A 59 -13.22 0.66 1.43
CA GLN A 59 -12.75 0.80 0.06
C GLN A 59 -11.36 1.43 0.00
N LEU A 60 -11.14 2.46 0.79
CA LEU A 60 -9.85 3.14 0.84
C LEU A 60 -8.77 2.23 1.39
N LEU A 61 -9.08 1.46 2.43
CA LEU A 61 -8.13 0.49 2.97
C LEU A 61 -7.77 -0.57 1.93
N SER A 62 -8.77 -1.08 1.21
CA SER A 62 -8.55 -2.06 0.15
C SER A 62 -7.65 -1.50 -0.95
N LYS A 63 -7.91 -0.26 -1.36
CA LYS A 63 -7.09 0.39 -2.38
C LYS A 63 -5.65 0.62 -1.89
N GLN A 64 -5.51 1.02 -0.64
CA GLN A 64 -4.18 1.26 -0.08
C GLN A 64 -3.39 -0.04 0.01
N ILE A 65 -4.05 -1.13 0.37
CA ILE A 65 -3.42 -2.45 0.38
C ILE A 65 -2.94 -2.81 -1.02
N ALA A 66 -3.80 -2.64 -2.03
CA ALA A 66 -3.44 -2.96 -3.41
C ALA A 66 -2.25 -2.14 -3.90
N GLU A 67 -2.27 -0.83 -3.65
CA GLU A 67 -1.16 0.04 -4.04
C GLU A 67 0.12 -0.30 -3.29
N SER A 68 0.00 -0.67 -2.03
CA SER A 68 1.17 -1.06 -1.23
C SER A 68 1.76 -2.38 -1.73
N LYS A 69 0.92 -3.32 -2.15
CA LYS A 69 1.39 -4.57 -2.75
C LYS A 69 2.10 -4.31 -4.07
N ASP A 70 1.58 -3.41 -4.89
CA ASP A 70 2.25 -3.01 -6.12
C ASP A 70 3.62 -2.39 -5.83
N LYS A 71 3.67 -1.54 -4.82
CA LYS A 71 4.94 -0.96 -4.37
C LYS A 71 5.91 -2.04 -3.94
N LEU A 72 5.43 -3.03 -3.17
CA LEU A 72 6.29 -4.11 -2.71
C LEU A 72 6.87 -4.91 -3.88
N VAL A 73 6.05 -5.21 -4.89
CA VAL A 73 6.51 -5.93 -6.07
C VAL A 73 7.61 -5.13 -6.77
N ALA A 74 7.40 -3.83 -6.95
CA ALA A 74 8.40 -2.97 -7.59
C ALA A 74 9.70 -2.94 -6.80
N LEU A 75 9.60 -2.84 -5.48
CA LEU A 75 10.79 -2.84 -4.61
C LEU A 75 11.53 -4.16 -4.67
N GLN A 76 10.80 -5.27 -4.66
CA GLN A 76 11.42 -6.60 -4.73
C GLN A 76 12.10 -6.83 -6.06
N GLN A 77 11.50 -6.35 -7.15
CA GLN A 77 12.13 -6.45 -8.47
C GLN A 77 13.40 -5.62 -8.53
N ALA A 78 13.39 -4.43 -7.95
CA ALA A 78 14.58 -3.60 -7.88
C ALA A 78 15.69 -4.30 -7.09
N LYS A 79 15.33 -4.95 -5.98
CA LYS A 79 16.29 -5.69 -5.17
C LYS A 79 16.88 -6.87 -5.95
N GLN A 80 16.05 -7.62 -6.66
CA GLN A 80 16.51 -8.73 -7.48
C GLN A 80 17.49 -8.25 -8.54
N GLN A 81 17.19 -7.11 -9.17
CA GLN A 81 18.08 -6.55 -10.16
C GLN A 81 19.41 -6.12 -9.53
N ALA A 82 19.36 -5.49 -8.37
CA ALA A 82 20.57 -5.08 -7.66
C ALA A 82 21.41 -6.29 -7.24
N ASP A 83 20.75 -7.35 -6.77
CA ASP A 83 21.46 -8.58 -6.39
C ASP A 83 22.16 -9.20 -7.59
N ALA A 84 21.48 -9.23 -8.74
CA ALA A 84 22.06 -9.76 -9.97
C ALA A 84 23.23 -8.90 -10.43
N ASP A 85 23.10 -7.58 -10.34
CA ASP A 85 24.16 -6.65 -10.73
C ASP A 85 25.41 -6.86 -9.86
N MET A 86 25.21 -6.98 -8.55
CA MET A 86 26.33 -7.22 -7.62
C MET A 86 27.00 -8.55 -7.92
N LYS A 87 26.20 -9.56 -8.24
CA LYS A 87 26.73 -10.87 -8.54
C LYS A 87 27.57 -10.87 -9.80
N SER A 88 27.20 -10.04 -10.77
CA SER A 88 27.94 -9.95 -12.03
C SER A 88 29.13 -8.97 -11.96
N GLY A 89 29.38 -8.40 -10.78
CA GLY A 89 30.49 -7.50 -10.58
C GLY A 89 30.17 -6.04 -10.84
N THR A 90 28.94 -5.72 -11.16
CA THR A 90 28.53 -4.33 -11.35
C THR A 90 28.43 -3.63 -10.01
N LYS A 91 28.97 -2.42 -9.92
CA LYS A 91 28.92 -1.68 -8.70
C LYS A 91 27.52 -1.14 -8.44
N VAL A 92 26.96 -1.49 -7.29
CA VAL A 92 25.67 -0.98 -6.86
C VAL A 92 25.89 -0.07 -5.66
N ASN A 93 25.16 1.03 -5.60
CA ASN A 93 25.25 1.95 -4.46
C ASN A 93 24.76 1.21 -3.21
N GLN A 94 25.68 0.96 -2.27
CA GLN A 94 25.37 0.17 -1.07
C GLN A 94 24.42 0.88 -0.12
N GLU A 95 24.51 2.19 -0.05
CA GLU A 95 23.61 2.98 0.77
C GLU A 95 22.18 2.89 0.24
N GLU A 96 22.04 3.01 -1.06
CA GLU A 96 20.76 2.90 -1.74
C GLU A 96 20.20 1.49 -1.59
N TYR A 97 21.05 0.47 -1.70
CA TYR A 97 20.64 -0.92 -1.53
C TYR A 97 20.10 -1.15 -0.12
N ARG A 98 20.78 -0.65 0.91
CA ARG A 98 20.31 -0.79 2.28
C ARG A 98 18.99 -0.07 2.50
N LYS A 99 18.84 1.10 1.90
CA LYS A 99 17.59 1.85 1.97
C LYS A 99 16.45 1.07 1.32
N LEU A 100 16.73 0.46 0.18
CA LEU A 100 15.78 -0.39 -0.53
C LEU A 100 15.32 -1.56 0.35
N CYS A 101 16.24 -2.22 1.01
CA CYS A 101 15.90 -3.32 1.90
C CYS A 101 15.01 -2.86 3.06
N ARG A 102 15.30 -1.69 3.63
CA ARG A 102 14.46 -1.15 4.70
C ARG A 102 13.06 -0.79 4.19
N GLU A 103 12.96 -0.26 2.97
CA GLU A 103 11.67 0.05 2.38
C GLU A 103 10.84 -1.20 2.14
N ILE A 104 11.49 -2.28 1.74
CA ILE A 104 10.80 -3.57 1.56
C ILE A 104 10.20 -4.02 2.89
N GLU A 105 10.98 -4.00 3.96
CA GLU A 105 10.48 -4.42 5.27
C GLU A 105 9.39 -3.50 5.79
N ALA A 106 9.57 -2.20 5.63
CA ALA A 106 8.56 -1.24 6.06
C ALA A 106 7.26 -1.42 5.27
N THR A 107 7.36 -1.70 3.98
CA THR A 107 6.18 -1.91 3.14
C THR A 107 5.44 -3.18 3.55
N LYS A 108 6.17 -4.26 3.85
CA LYS A 108 5.55 -5.50 4.34
C LYS A 108 4.79 -5.28 5.64
N GLN A 109 5.41 -4.58 6.57
CA GLN A 109 4.77 -4.28 7.86
C GLN A 109 3.54 -3.40 7.66
N ASN A 110 3.65 -2.44 6.74
CA ASN A 110 2.54 -1.56 6.45
C ASN A 110 1.36 -2.32 5.85
N ILE A 111 1.62 -3.25 4.95
CA ILE A 111 0.58 -4.11 4.37
C ILE A 111 -0.10 -4.92 5.47
N ASP A 112 0.67 -5.47 6.40
CA ASP A 112 0.10 -6.23 7.52
C ASP A 112 -0.80 -5.35 8.39
N SER A 113 -0.35 -4.14 8.69
CA SER A 113 -1.14 -3.20 9.50
C SER A 113 -2.42 -2.80 8.78
N LEU A 114 -2.35 -2.56 7.47
CA LEU A 114 -3.51 -2.20 6.68
C LEU A 114 -4.49 -3.35 6.59
N THR A 115 -3.98 -4.57 6.46
CA THR A 115 -4.81 -5.78 6.41
C THR A 115 -5.55 -5.95 7.74
N ASP A 116 -4.87 -5.74 8.86
CA ASP A 116 -5.51 -5.78 10.17
C ASP A 116 -6.60 -4.72 10.29
N ALA A 117 -6.31 -3.50 9.85
CA ALA A 117 -7.27 -2.41 9.89
C ALA A 117 -8.49 -2.72 9.03
N TYR A 118 -8.25 -3.31 7.85
CA TYR A 118 -9.34 -3.71 6.95
C TYR A 118 -10.22 -4.78 7.63
N ASN A 119 -9.59 -5.77 8.23
CA ASN A 119 -10.33 -6.86 8.88
C ASN A 119 -11.16 -6.34 10.06
N LYS A 120 -10.61 -5.44 10.84
CA LYS A 120 -11.34 -4.84 11.97
C LYS A 120 -12.51 -4.00 11.47
N SER A 121 -12.29 -3.24 10.41
CA SER A 121 -13.34 -2.42 9.81
C SER A 121 -14.44 -3.29 9.21
N ASN A 122 -14.07 -4.39 8.58
CA ASN A 122 -15.01 -5.33 8.01
C ASN A 122 -15.87 -5.96 9.09
N THR A 123 -15.28 -6.34 10.22
CA THR A 123 -16.01 -6.88 11.36
C THR A 123 -17.02 -5.88 11.91
N ALA A 124 -16.61 -4.62 12.03
CA ALA A 124 -17.52 -3.56 12.49
C ALA A 124 -18.69 -3.38 11.51
N ALA A 125 -18.39 -3.41 10.20
CA ALA A 125 -19.44 -3.30 9.20
C ALA A 125 -20.41 -4.49 9.26
N GLN A 126 -19.89 -5.68 9.51
CA GLN A 126 -20.74 -6.88 9.65
C GLN A 126 -21.65 -6.79 10.87
N LYS A 127 -21.13 -6.27 11.96
CA LYS A 127 -21.95 -6.06 13.16
C LYS A 127 -23.10 -5.09 12.90
N LEU A 128 -22.83 -4.05 12.14
CA LEU A 128 -23.88 -3.10 11.75
C LEU A 128 -24.82 -3.69 10.73
N ALA A 129 -24.32 -4.59 9.88
CA ALA A 129 -25.16 -5.26 8.89
C ALA A 129 -26.26 -6.11 9.52
N ALA A 130 -26.03 -6.61 10.73
CA ALA A 130 -27.04 -7.35 11.47
C ALA A 130 -28.21 -6.47 11.88
N VAL A 131 -28.05 -5.14 11.74
CA VAL A 131 -29.05 -4.17 12.18
C VAL A 131 -29.86 -3.60 11.02
N GLY A 132 -29.32 -3.64 9.79
CA GLY A 132 -30.07 -3.04 8.66
C GLY A 132 -29.55 -3.43 7.29
N ASP A 133 -30.47 -3.36 6.31
CA ASP A 133 -30.21 -3.77 4.93
C ASP A 133 -29.10 -2.99 4.23
N LYS A 134 -28.91 -1.75 4.63
CA LYS A 134 -27.88 -0.92 4.00
C LYS A 134 -26.50 -1.51 4.17
N MET A 135 -26.26 -2.15 5.30
CA MET A 135 -24.97 -2.72 5.59
C MET A 135 -24.69 -3.97 4.78
N GLN A 136 -25.72 -4.73 4.48
CA GLN A 136 -25.56 -5.89 3.62
C GLN A 136 -25.05 -5.50 2.25
N LYS A 137 -25.57 -4.43 1.70
CA LYS A 137 -25.14 -3.92 0.41
C LYS A 137 -23.68 -3.46 0.48
N VAL A 138 -23.30 -2.78 1.54
CA VAL A 138 -21.95 -2.33 1.75
C VAL A 138 -21.00 -3.53 1.84
N GLY A 139 -21.37 -4.54 2.63
CA GLY A 139 -20.58 -5.73 2.77
C GLY A 139 -20.31 -6.44 1.45
N ASN A 140 -21.30 -6.55 0.60
CA ASN A 140 -21.16 -7.16 -0.72
C ASN A 140 -20.21 -6.36 -1.61
N GLY A 141 -20.36 -5.03 -1.59
CA GLY A 141 -19.49 -4.17 -2.38
C GLY A 141 -18.04 -4.28 -1.95
N ILE A 142 -17.81 -4.36 -0.65
CA ILE A 142 -16.47 -4.47 -0.11
C ILE A 142 -15.85 -5.82 -0.44
N SER A 143 -16.63 -6.89 -0.36
CA SER A 143 -16.13 -8.20 -0.71
C SER A 143 -15.64 -8.24 -2.16
N ALA A 144 -16.34 -7.61 -3.06
CA ALA A 144 -15.92 -7.52 -4.46
C ALA A 144 -14.62 -6.74 -4.61
N VAL A 145 -14.48 -5.64 -3.88
CA VAL A 145 -13.28 -4.81 -3.94
C VAL A 145 -12.10 -5.50 -3.27
N GLY A 146 -12.34 -6.24 -2.20
CA GLY A 146 -11.28 -6.88 -1.43
C GLY A 146 -10.62 -8.06 -2.11
N LYS A 147 -11.12 -8.45 -3.24
CA LYS A 147 -10.51 -9.53 -4.01
C LYS A 147 -9.66 -8.98 -5.12
#